data_cad60bbc28fbe6ab6791091a6c81bb7d
#
_entry.id   cad60bbc28fbe6ab6791091a6c81bb7d
#
_cell.length_a   1.000
_cell.length_b   1.000
_cell.length_c   1.000
_cell.angle_alpha   90.00
_cell.angle_beta   90.00
_cell.angle_gamma   90.00
#
_symmetry.space_group_name_H-M   'P 1'
#
loop_
_entity.id
_entity.type
_entity.pdbx_description
1 polymer ?
#
loop_
_entity_poly.entity_id
_entity_poly.type
_entity_poly.pdbx_seq_one_letter_code
_entity_poly.pdbx_strand_id
1 'polypeptide(L)'
;HAKMESLINDYETELKKYYEIIKTSSTELNLYISADYLKMISSVQVAAAINVKLYLMLALVLFFVIGCCGAVLLGRISDIVDYLLYVDKKTGLPNREKLNVYISSMADRILPEDYTCFALQLDNLSDMSRRFGYHVGDGILKDFSGLLQLMGDTDGVVGYNGVGKFLAFFGECSSRKAEVMIRILQSQVDEYNKLNPEYPILFTAAWATSSEDDIYNVRDLVRTAQKKMSLIAEEGGSALAGIERGGVWSATDALTS
;
A
#
# COMPACT_ATOMS: atom_id res chain seq x y z
N HIS A 1 33.39 -65.98 -91.91
CA HIS A 1 33.71 -65.78 -90.45
C HIS A 1 34.17 -64.38 -90.15
N ALA A 2 35.17 -63.80 -90.79
CA ALA A 2 35.77 -62.50 -90.52
C ALA A 2 34.75 -61.33 -90.55
N LYS A 3 33.75 -61.38 -91.43
CA LYS A 3 32.72 -60.32 -91.53
C LYS A 3 31.71 -60.35 -90.35
N MET A 4 31.50 -61.53 -89.78
CA MET A 4 30.61 -61.74 -88.64
C MET A 4 31.28 -61.32 -87.34
N GLU A 5 32.60 -61.63 -87.23
CA GLU A 5 33.40 -61.13 -86.06
C GLU A 5 33.56 -59.62 -86.03
N SER A 6 33.73 -58.98 -87.17
CA SER A 6 33.76 -57.50 -87.27
C SER A 6 32.41 -56.92 -86.80
N LEU A 7 31.29 -57.51 -87.26
CA LEU A 7 29.97 -57.06 -86.92
C LEU A 7 29.69 -57.20 -85.40
N ILE A 8 30.11 -58.34 -84.82
CA ILE A 8 29.98 -58.55 -83.35
C ILE A 8 30.81 -57.57 -82.59
N ASN A 9 32.02 -57.27 -82.99
CA ASN A 9 32.90 -56.35 -82.32
C ASN A 9 32.37 -54.89 -82.40
N ASP A 10 31.77 -54.51 -83.55
CA ASP A 10 31.11 -53.20 -83.72
C ASP A 10 29.91 -53.10 -82.78
N TYR A 11 29.07 -54.13 -82.67
CA TYR A 11 27.96 -54.17 -81.73
C TYR A 11 28.39 -54.13 -80.26
N GLU A 12 29.44 -54.86 -79.92
CA GLU A 12 29.97 -54.79 -78.54
C GLU A 12 30.52 -53.41 -78.19
N THR A 13 31.14 -52.76 -79.16
CA THR A 13 31.67 -51.43 -78.96
C THR A 13 30.53 -50.38 -78.79
N GLU A 14 29.49 -50.48 -79.61
CA GLU A 14 28.30 -49.63 -79.42
C GLU A 14 27.58 -49.92 -78.10
N LEU A 15 27.44 -51.18 -77.72
CA LEU A 15 26.79 -51.55 -76.47
C LEU A 15 27.56 -51.01 -75.28
N LYS A 16 28.88 -51.07 -75.27
CA LYS A 16 29.72 -50.46 -74.25
C LYS A 16 29.52 -48.93 -74.17
N LYS A 17 29.42 -48.29 -75.33
CA LYS A 17 29.17 -46.84 -75.40
C LYS A 17 27.80 -46.47 -74.78
N TYR A 18 26.75 -47.20 -75.13
CA TYR A 18 25.45 -47.02 -74.55
C TYR A 18 25.42 -47.32 -73.04
N TYR A 19 26.13 -48.34 -72.60
CA TYR A 19 26.25 -48.66 -71.19
C TYR A 19 26.91 -47.51 -70.39
N GLU A 20 28.00 -46.94 -70.88
CA GLU A 20 28.68 -45.82 -70.24
C GLU A 20 27.80 -44.55 -70.23
N ILE A 21 27.03 -44.31 -71.28
CA ILE A 21 26.06 -43.19 -71.32
C ILE A 21 24.99 -43.40 -70.26
N ILE A 22 24.39 -44.57 -70.17
CA ILE A 22 23.36 -44.89 -69.16
C ILE A 22 23.91 -44.76 -67.74
N LYS A 23 25.11 -45.28 -67.52
CA LYS A 23 25.80 -45.24 -66.24
C LYS A 23 26.08 -43.78 -65.78
N THR A 24 26.58 -42.98 -66.70
CA THR A 24 26.86 -41.57 -66.48
C THR A 24 25.56 -40.77 -66.16
N SER A 25 24.51 -40.95 -66.99
CA SER A 25 23.22 -40.30 -66.79
C SER A 25 22.55 -40.75 -65.48
N SER A 26 22.67 -42.05 -65.13
CA SER A 26 22.15 -42.53 -63.81
C SER A 26 22.90 -41.95 -62.66
N THR A 27 24.22 -41.75 -62.77
CA THR A 27 25.03 -41.09 -61.71
C THR A 27 24.70 -39.65 -61.59
N GLU A 28 24.54 -38.93 -62.68
CA GLU A 28 24.13 -37.50 -62.68
C GLU A 28 22.72 -37.30 -62.05
N LEU A 29 21.77 -38.20 -62.46
CA LEU A 29 20.42 -38.18 -61.90
C LEU A 29 20.42 -38.45 -60.41
N ASN A 30 21.18 -39.42 -59.92
CA ASN A 30 21.32 -39.68 -58.48
C ASN A 30 21.95 -38.52 -57.72
N LEU A 31 22.94 -37.87 -58.33
CA LEU A 31 23.59 -36.70 -57.77
C LEU A 31 22.59 -35.49 -57.64
N TYR A 32 21.78 -35.26 -58.68
CA TYR A 32 20.76 -34.25 -58.72
C TYR A 32 19.66 -34.49 -57.68
N ILE A 33 19.15 -35.73 -57.62
CA ILE A 33 18.12 -36.11 -56.64
C ILE A 33 18.66 -35.95 -55.22
N SER A 34 19.90 -36.34 -54.92
CA SER A 34 20.50 -36.21 -53.59
C SER A 34 20.72 -34.75 -53.21
N ALA A 35 21.13 -33.90 -54.16
CA ALA A 35 21.31 -32.47 -53.93
C ALA A 35 19.97 -31.75 -53.62
N ASP A 36 18.91 -32.07 -54.38
CA ASP A 36 17.59 -31.52 -54.19
C ASP A 36 16.96 -31.97 -52.84
N TYR A 37 17.16 -33.25 -52.49
CA TYR A 37 16.74 -33.78 -51.20
C TYR A 37 17.46 -33.12 -50.03
N LEU A 38 18.78 -32.90 -50.12
CA LEU A 38 19.55 -32.18 -49.09
C LEU A 38 19.08 -30.72 -48.95
N LYS A 39 18.77 -30.06 -50.07
CA LYS A 39 18.23 -28.70 -50.05
C LYS A 39 16.86 -28.61 -49.36
N MET A 40 15.98 -29.60 -49.63
CA MET A 40 14.68 -29.72 -48.99
C MET A 40 14.82 -29.95 -47.49
N ILE A 41 15.69 -30.85 -47.03
CA ILE A 41 15.95 -31.10 -45.61
C ILE A 41 16.47 -29.83 -44.93
N SER A 42 17.44 -29.14 -45.55
CA SER A 42 17.99 -27.90 -44.96
C SER A 42 16.94 -26.81 -44.80
N SER A 43 16.02 -26.64 -45.76
CA SER A 43 14.95 -25.66 -45.68
C SER A 43 13.95 -26.00 -44.57
N VAL A 44 13.62 -27.27 -44.36
CA VAL A 44 12.75 -27.73 -43.26
C VAL A 44 13.42 -27.51 -41.91
N GLN A 45 14.71 -27.80 -41.78
CA GLN A 45 15.46 -27.54 -40.54
C GLN A 45 15.54 -26.06 -40.19
N VAL A 46 15.77 -25.19 -41.19
CA VAL A 46 15.78 -23.74 -40.98
C VAL A 46 14.41 -23.22 -40.55
N ALA A 47 13.33 -23.66 -41.18
CA ALA A 47 11.98 -23.32 -40.83
C ALA A 47 11.62 -23.76 -39.38
N ALA A 48 12.00 -24.99 -39.02
CA ALA A 48 11.82 -25.50 -37.67
C ALA A 48 12.58 -24.68 -36.62
N ALA A 49 13.83 -24.32 -36.90
CA ALA A 49 14.65 -23.49 -36.01
C ALA A 49 14.06 -22.07 -35.80
N ILE A 50 13.50 -21.47 -36.85
CA ILE A 50 12.84 -20.18 -36.80
C ILE A 50 11.58 -20.28 -35.90
N ASN A 51 10.77 -21.31 -36.07
CA ASN A 51 9.57 -21.52 -35.27
C ASN A 51 9.92 -21.71 -33.78
N VAL A 52 10.94 -22.50 -33.46
CA VAL A 52 11.39 -22.67 -32.06
C VAL A 52 11.85 -21.35 -31.45
N LYS A 53 12.61 -20.53 -32.17
CA LYS A 53 13.02 -19.21 -31.71
C LYS A 53 11.82 -18.28 -31.45
N LEU A 54 10.84 -18.30 -32.35
CA LEU A 54 9.61 -17.52 -32.23
C LEU A 54 8.82 -17.92 -30.98
N TYR A 55 8.62 -19.23 -30.75
CA TYR A 55 7.93 -19.74 -29.56
C TYR A 55 8.67 -19.38 -28.27
N LEU A 56 10.00 -19.43 -28.25
CA LEU A 56 10.84 -19.04 -27.12
C LEU A 56 10.67 -17.54 -26.80
N MET A 57 10.71 -16.69 -27.81
CA MET A 57 10.47 -15.25 -27.62
C MET A 57 9.06 -14.96 -27.09
N LEU A 58 8.06 -15.66 -27.64
CA LEU A 58 6.67 -15.51 -27.20
C LEU A 58 6.49 -15.95 -25.75
N ALA A 59 7.12 -17.05 -25.36
CA ALA A 59 7.12 -17.56 -24.00
C ALA A 59 7.80 -16.59 -23.02
N LEU A 60 8.92 -15.97 -23.41
CA LEU A 60 9.60 -14.94 -22.59
C LEU A 60 8.74 -13.69 -22.40
N VAL A 61 8.10 -13.20 -23.47
CA VAL A 61 7.17 -12.07 -23.38
C VAL A 61 6.00 -12.39 -22.46
N LEU A 62 5.39 -13.57 -22.60
CA LEU A 62 4.29 -14.01 -21.76
C LEU A 62 4.70 -14.10 -20.29
N PHE A 63 5.88 -14.69 -20.03
CA PHE A 63 6.43 -14.77 -18.67
C PHE A 63 6.64 -13.39 -18.05
N PHE A 64 7.17 -12.43 -18.82
CA PHE A 64 7.36 -11.06 -18.37
C PHE A 64 6.02 -10.37 -18.06
N VAL A 65 5.02 -10.52 -18.93
CA VAL A 65 3.68 -9.96 -18.72
C VAL A 65 3.03 -10.54 -17.47
N ILE A 66 3.09 -11.86 -17.27
CA ILE A 66 2.55 -12.52 -16.07
C ILE A 66 3.28 -12.01 -14.82
N GLY A 67 4.60 -11.88 -14.87
CA GLY A 67 5.41 -11.36 -13.77
C GLY A 67 5.02 -9.91 -13.40
N CYS A 68 4.88 -9.03 -14.39
CA CYS A 68 4.45 -7.65 -14.17
C CYS A 68 3.02 -7.58 -13.60
N CYS A 69 2.08 -8.35 -14.16
CA CYS A 69 0.72 -8.41 -13.63
C CYS A 69 0.69 -8.95 -12.18
N GLY A 70 1.48 -9.98 -11.89
CA GLY A 70 1.63 -10.53 -10.54
C GLY A 70 2.17 -9.50 -9.56
N ALA A 71 3.20 -8.75 -9.92
CA ALA A 71 3.77 -7.70 -9.07
C ALA A 71 2.76 -6.59 -8.76
N VAL A 72 2.00 -6.15 -9.77
CA VAL A 72 0.93 -5.13 -9.57
C VAL A 72 -0.18 -5.66 -8.66
N LEU A 73 -0.62 -6.91 -8.86
CA LEU A 73 -1.65 -7.53 -8.02
C LEU A 73 -1.18 -7.68 -6.57
N LEU A 74 0.06 -8.11 -6.35
CA LEU A 74 0.63 -8.24 -5.00
C LEU A 74 0.71 -6.87 -4.29
N GLY A 75 1.12 -5.81 -5.00
CA GLY A 75 1.09 -4.45 -4.47
C GLY A 75 -0.31 -4.02 -4.03
N ARG A 76 -1.32 -4.23 -4.89
CA ARG A 76 -2.71 -3.90 -4.57
C ARG A 76 -3.27 -4.68 -3.39
N ILE A 77 -2.91 -5.97 -3.29
CA ILE A 77 -3.33 -6.81 -2.15
C ILE A 77 -2.69 -6.29 -0.85
N SER A 78 -1.40 -5.91 -0.89
CA SER A 78 -0.72 -5.34 0.27
C SER A 78 -1.40 -4.06 0.76
N ASP A 79 -1.73 -3.13 -0.14
CA ASP A 79 -2.43 -1.88 0.21
C ASP A 79 -3.80 -2.15 0.85
N ILE A 80 -4.56 -3.12 0.30
CA ILE A 80 -5.87 -3.51 0.85
C ILE A 80 -5.72 -4.15 2.23
N VAL A 81 -4.74 -5.02 2.40
CA VAL A 81 -4.47 -5.69 3.69
C VAL A 81 -4.06 -4.65 4.73
N ASP A 82 -3.15 -3.72 4.39
CA ASP A 82 -2.74 -2.64 5.28
C ASP A 82 -3.93 -1.75 5.67
N TYR A 83 -4.79 -1.40 4.72
CA TYR A 83 -6.01 -0.65 5.02
C TYR A 83 -6.93 -1.41 5.97
N LEU A 84 -7.17 -2.71 5.73
CA LEU A 84 -8.06 -3.54 6.57
C LEU A 84 -7.50 -3.76 7.97
N LEU A 85 -6.17 -3.88 8.11
CA LEU A 85 -5.50 -4.13 9.39
C LEU A 85 -5.30 -2.86 10.21
N TYR A 86 -5.06 -1.72 9.57
CA TYR A 86 -4.54 -0.51 10.23
C TYR A 86 -5.47 0.69 10.22
N VAL A 87 -6.62 0.62 9.52
CA VAL A 87 -7.61 1.72 9.49
C VAL A 87 -8.89 1.30 10.21
N ASP A 88 -9.40 2.16 11.06
CA ASP A 88 -10.70 1.99 11.69
C ASP A 88 -11.82 2.34 10.71
N LYS A 89 -12.76 1.42 10.49
CA LYS A 89 -13.84 1.55 9.48
C LYS A 89 -14.85 2.64 9.80
N LYS A 90 -15.03 3.00 11.08
CA LYS A 90 -16.00 4.03 11.49
C LYS A 90 -15.43 5.43 11.37
N THR A 91 -14.17 5.58 11.74
CA THR A 91 -13.50 6.88 11.81
C THR A 91 -12.70 7.21 10.54
N GLY A 92 -12.27 6.20 9.77
CA GLY A 92 -11.34 6.38 8.67
C GLY A 92 -9.89 6.68 9.10
N LEU A 93 -9.63 6.80 10.40
CA LEU A 93 -8.31 7.08 10.97
C LEU A 93 -7.50 5.78 11.19
N PRO A 94 -6.18 5.88 11.31
CA PRO A 94 -5.35 4.82 11.87
C PRO A 94 -5.96 4.24 13.15
N ASN A 95 -6.09 2.93 13.20
CA ASN A 95 -6.65 2.24 14.36
C ASN A 95 -5.61 2.04 15.47
N ARG A 96 -6.02 1.43 16.57
CA ARG A 96 -5.17 1.16 17.73
C ARG A 96 -3.92 0.33 17.38
N GLU A 97 -4.03 -0.62 16.46
CA GLU A 97 -2.88 -1.45 16.04
C GLU A 97 -1.84 -0.61 15.29
N LYS A 98 -2.29 0.28 14.41
CA LYS A 98 -1.39 1.22 13.72
C LYS A 98 -0.70 2.17 14.71
N LEU A 99 -1.43 2.68 15.69
CA LEU A 99 -0.87 3.50 16.77
C LEU A 99 0.20 2.73 17.56
N ASN A 100 -0.06 1.46 17.92
CA ASN A 100 0.89 0.61 18.62
C ASN A 100 2.16 0.37 17.78
N VAL A 101 2.01 0.12 16.47
CA VAL A 101 3.16 -0.02 15.56
C VAL A 101 3.95 1.29 15.52
N TYR A 102 3.28 2.43 15.41
CA TYR A 102 3.93 3.74 15.41
C TYR A 102 4.69 3.99 16.73
N ILE A 103 4.06 3.82 17.88
CA ILE A 103 4.68 3.98 19.20
C ILE A 103 5.89 3.03 19.34
N SER A 104 5.76 1.79 18.87
CA SER A 104 6.85 0.80 18.93
C SER A 104 8.03 1.19 18.04
N SER A 105 7.78 1.76 16.86
CA SER A 105 8.82 2.23 15.95
C SER A 105 9.61 3.43 16.47
N MET A 106 9.03 4.18 17.41
CA MET A 106 9.63 5.35 18.06
C MET A 106 10.21 5.04 19.45
N ALA A 107 9.97 3.81 19.99
CA ALA A 107 10.27 3.49 21.37
C ALA A 107 11.76 3.56 21.74
N ASP A 108 12.63 3.24 20.78
CA ASP A 108 14.10 3.23 20.96
C ASP A 108 14.77 4.53 20.48
N ARG A 109 13.96 5.51 20.06
CA ARG A 109 14.44 6.81 19.60
C ARG A 109 14.30 7.84 20.71
N ILE A 110 15.30 8.71 20.85
CA ILE A 110 15.20 9.92 21.65
C ILE A 110 14.26 10.89 20.91
N LEU A 111 13.23 11.35 21.60
CA LEU A 111 12.30 12.31 21.01
C LEU A 111 13.00 13.64 20.72
N PRO A 112 12.68 14.29 19.60
CA PRO A 112 13.11 15.67 19.35
C PRO A 112 12.57 16.63 20.44
N GLU A 113 13.22 17.78 20.58
CA GLU A 113 12.62 18.89 21.29
C GLU A 113 11.29 19.26 20.64
N ASP A 114 10.32 19.70 21.44
CA ASP A 114 8.99 20.07 20.98
C ASP A 114 8.21 18.96 20.25
N TYR A 115 8.37 17.70 20.70
CA TYR A 115 7.51 16.62 20.27
C TYR A 115 6.32 16.46 21.20
N THR A 116 5.09 16.57 20.66
CA THR A 116 3.85 16.58 21.44
C THR A 116 2.97 15.39 21.14
N CYS A 117 2.43 14.77 22.19
CA CYS A 117 1.36 13.78 22.12
C CYS A 117 0.08 14.38 22.72
N PHE A 118 -0.99 14.36 21.93
CA PHE A 118 -2.34 14.67 22.40
C PHE A 118 -3.09 13.39 22.73
N ALA A 119 -3.83 13.41 23.84
CA ALA A 119 -4.86 12.45 24.20
C ALA A 119 -6.21 13.19 24.15
N LEU A 120 -7.15 12.71 23.33
CA LEU A 120 -8.47 13.32 23.18
C LEU A 120 -9.55 12.27 23.44
N GLN A 121 -10.68 12.72 23.97
CA GLN A 121 -11.82 11.85 24.26
C GLN A 121 -13.13 12.57 23.93
N LEU A 122 -14.05 11.89 23.28
CA LEU A 122 -15.44 12.29 23.14
C LEU A 122 -16.19 11.98 24.44
N ASP A 123 -16.71 13.01 25.11
CA ASP A 123 -17.29 12.87 26.45
C ASP A 123 -18.74 12.38 26.40
N ASN A 124 -19.51 12.83 25.40
CA ASN A 124 -20.92 12.51 25.28
C ASN A 124 -21.27 11.36 24.32
N LEU A 125 -20.29 10.67 23.75
CA LEU A 125 -20.51 9.61 22.75
C LEU A 125 -21.44 8.49 23.25
N SER A 126 -21.22 8.05 24.49
CA SER A 126 -22.03 6.99 25.13
C SER A 126 -23.48 7.43 25.35
N ASP A 127 -23.68 8.67 25.81
CA ASP A 127 -25.01 9.22 26.06
C ASP A 127 -25.79 9.46 24.79
N MET A 128 -25.15 9.96 23.73
CA MET A 128 -25.76 10.15 22.42
C MET A 128 -26.15 8.80 21.81
N SER A 129 -25.28 7.81 21.88
CA SER A 129 -25.58 6.46 21.39
C SER A 129 -26.73 5.80 22.15
N ARG A 130 -26.83 6.04 23.48
CA ARG A 130 -27.91 5.48 24.30
C ARG A 130 -29.25 6.18 24.06
N ARG A 131 -29.25 7.50 23.86
CA ARG A 131 -30.49 8.30 23.69
C ARG A 131 -31.05 8.22 22.26
N PHE A 132 -30.18 8.30 21.27
CA PHE A 132 -30.55 8.44 19.86
C PHE A 132 -30.18 7.26 18.97
N GLY A 133 -29.56 6.24 19.55
CA GLY A 133 -29.13 5.04 18.85
C GLY A 133 -27.69 5.09 18.36
N TYR A 134 -27.13 3.88 18.11
CA TYR A 134 -25.73 3.73 17.71
C TYR A 134 -25.35 4.47 16.43
N HIS A 135 -26.28 4.64 15.49
CA HIS A 135 -26.03 5.34 14.23
C HIS A 135 -25.70 6.83 14.46
N VAL A 136 -26.32 7.47 15.46
CA VAL A 136 -26.01 8.86 15.83
C VAL A 136 -24.62 8.93 16.47
N GLY A 137 -24.31 8.03 17.40
CA GLY A 137 -22.97 7.95 17.98
C GLY A 137 -21.87 7.70 16.95
N ASP A 138 -22.12 6.80 15.99
CA ASP A 138 -21.19 6.54 14.89
C ASP A 138 -21.03 7.77 13.97
N GLY A 139 -22.10 8.56 13.76
CA GLY A 139 -22.06 9.83 13.05
C GLY A 139 -21.17 10.86 13.74
N ILE A 140 -21.42 11.11 15.04
CA ILE A 140 -20.61 12.01 15.87
C ILE A 140 -19.13 11.59 15.88
N LEU A 141 -18.87 10.29 16.03
CA LEU A 141 -17.52 9.73 15.99
C LEU A 141 -16.82 10.01 14.65
N LYS A 142 -17.53 9.83 13.54
CA LYS A 142 -17.02 10.07 12.20
C LYS A 142 -16.75 11.57 11.97
N ASP A 143 -17.68 12.43 12.35
CA ASP A 143 -17.56 13.86 12.13
C ASP A 143 -16.41 14.46 12.95
N PHE A 144 -16.28 14.07 14.22
CA PHE A 144 -15.14 14.47 15.04
C PHE A 144 -13.81 13.94 14.48
N SER A 145 -13.80 12.71 13.96
CA SER A 145 -12.61 12.15 13.29
C SER A 145 -12.21 12.97 12.06
N GLY A 146 -13.18 13.47 11.31
CA GLY A 146 -12.92 14.37 10.18
C GLY A 146 -12.26 15.68 10.61
N LEU A 147 -12.71 16.29 11.72
CA LEU A 147 -12.07 17.49 12.28
C LEU A 147 -10.64 17.22 12.76
N LEU A 148 -10.42 16.07 13.42
CA LEU A 148 -9.09 15.64 13.84
C LEU A 148 -8.15 15.35 12.65
N GLN A 149 -8.67 14.84 11.55
CA GLN A 149 -7.87 14.59 10.35
C GLN A 149 -7.33 15.89 9.76
N LEU A 150 -8.14 16.96 9.74
CA LEU A 150 -7.69 18.29 9.31
C LEU A 150 -6.56 18.83 10.20
N MET A 151 -6.58 18.51 11.50
CA MET A 151 -5.49 18.84 12.42
C MET A 151 -4.21 18.06 12.07
N GLY A 152 -4.34 16.81 11.60
CA GLY A 152 -3.22 15.91 11.24
C GLY A 152 -2.57 16.18 9.88
N ASP A 153 -3.20 16.94 9.00
CA ASP A 153 -2.68 17.22 7.63
C ASP A 153 -1.36 18.04 7.64
N THR A 154 -0.91 18.52 8.79
CA THR A 154 0.33 19.24 9.01
C THR A 154 1.41 18.36 9.70
N ASP A 155 1.86 17.28 9.04
CA ASP A 155 2.94 16.38 9.51
C ASP A 155 2.68 15.64 10.85
N GLY A 156 1.41 15.44 11.23
CA GLY A 156 1.02 14.69 12.42
C GLY A 156 0.47 13.31 12.13
N VAL A 157 0.59 12.40 13.09
CA VAL A 157 -0.09 11.10 13.10
C VAL A 157 -1.28 11.18 14.04
N VAL A 158 -2.50 11.06 13.50
CA VAL A 158 -3.74 11.01 14.29
C VAL A 158 -4.34 9.62 14.17
N GLY A 159 -4.80 9.04 15.28
CA GLY A 159 -5.41 7.71 15.26
C GLY A 159 -6.47 7.50 16.34
N TYR A 160 -7.35 6.55 16.06
CA TYR A 160 -8.44 6.15 16.94
C TYR A 160 -7.99 5.03 17.89
N ASN A 161 -8.04 5.29 19.20
CA ASN A 161 -7.60 4.34 20.22
C ASN A 161 -8.75 3.53 20.84
N GLY A 162 -9.97 3.63 20.28
CA GLY A 162 -11.16 2.91 20.76
C GLY A 162 -11.97 3.72 21.81
N VAL A 163 -13.27 3.41 21.89
CA VAL A 163 -14.20 3.96 22.88
C VAL A 163 -14.20 5.50 22.94
N GLY A 164 -14.24 6.11 21.76
CA GLY A 164 -14.25 7.60 21.65
C GLY A 164 -12.92 8.26 22.01
N LYS A 165 -11.83 7.50 22.14
CA LYS A 165 -10.50 8.02 22.49
C LYS A 165 -9.60 8.09 21.25
N PHE A 166 -8.79 9.15 21.18
CA PHE A 166 -7.86 9.39 20.10
C PHE A 166 -6.48 9.72 20.65
N LEU A 167 -5.47 9.42 19.87
CA LEU A 167 -4.10 9.87 20.11
C LEU A 167 -3.61 10.59 18.85
N ALA A 168 -2.91 11.69 19.05
CA ALA A 168 -2.27 12.42 17.96
C ALA A 168 -0.85 12.81 18.35
N PHE A 169 0.07 12.71 17.38
CA PHE A 169 1.50 12.95 17.56
C PHE A 169 1.97 13.98 16.56
N PHE A 170 2.69 14.99 17.04
CA PHE A 170 3.22 16.07 16.21
C PHE A 170 4.67 16.37 16.58
N GLY A 171 5.53 16.39 15.55
CA GLY A 171 6.87 16.97 15.67
C GLY A 171 6.83 18.49 15.58
N GLU A 172 7.89 19.15 16.04
CA GLU A 172 8.02 20.62 16.03
C GLU A 172 6.78 21.33 16.61
N CYS A 173 6.20 20.74 17.65
CA CYS A 173 4.99 21.18 18.30
C CYS A 173 5.27 21.43 19.78
N SER A 174 5.62 22.69 20.13
CA SER A 174 5.73 23.13 21.51
C SER A 174 4.36 23.15 22.18
N SER A 175 4.32 23.18 23.52
CA SER A 175 3.09 23.26 24.28
C SER A 175 2.22 24.49 23.92
N ARG A 176 2.84 25.61 23.59
CA ARG A 176 2.12 26.79 23.10
C ARG A 176 1.46 26.53 21.74
N LYS A 177 2.15 25.84 20.82
CA LYS A 177 1.57 25.43 19.52
C LYS A 177 0.45 24.44 19.75
N ALA A 178 0.63 23.48 20.67
CA ALA A 178 -0.40 22.52 21.07
C ALA A 178 -1.68 23.20 21.57
N GLU A 179 -1.55 24.20 22.44
CA GLU A 179 -2.68 24.98 22.91
C GLU A 179 -3.42 25.69 21.76
N VAL A 180 -2.69 26.29 20.82
CA VAL A 180 -3.29 26.94 19.65
C VAL A 180 -4.03 25.91 18.77
N MET A 181 -3.48 24.73 18.57
CA MET A 181 -4.12 23.67 17.82
C MET A 181 -5.44 23.22 18.46
N ILE A 182 -5.47 23.07 19.78
CA ILE A 182 -6.72 22.71 20.50
C ILE A 182 -7.75 23.86 20.43
N ARG A 183 -7.34 25.12 20.52
CA ARG A 183 -8.25 26.25 20.33
C ARG A 183 -8.86 26.28 18.93
N ILE A 184 -8.09 25.97 17.89
CA ILE A 184 -8.59 25.86 16.51
C ILE A 184 -9.60 24.70 16.41
N LEU A 185 -9.27 23.52 16.94
CA LEU A 185 -10.18 22.39 16.97
C LEU A 185 -11.48 22.73 17.69
N GLN A 186 -11.40 23.43 18.83
CA GLN A 186 -12.58 23.89 19.56
C GLN A 186 -13.46 24.82 18.71
N SER A 187 -12.85 25.78 18.05
CA SER A 187 -13.61 26.71 17.18
C SER A 187 -14.34 25.96 16.06
N GLN A 188 -13.72 24.92 15.51
CA GLN A 188 -14.34 24.04 14.48
C GLN A 188 -15.50 23.23 15.07
N VAL A 189 -15.32 22.67 16.27
CA VAL A 189 -16.37 21.96 17.00
C VAL A 189 -17.53 22.89 17.36
N ASP A 190 -17.26 24.12 17.78
CA ASP A 190 -18.31 25.11 18.08
C ASP A 190 -19.12 25.49 16.85
N GLU A 191 -18.47 25.59 15.68
CA GLU A 191 -19.15 25.83 14.42
C GLU A 191 -20.01 24.62 14.02
N TYR A 192 -19.48 23.41 14.17
CA TYR A 192 -20.24 22.17 13.96
C TYR A 192 -21.47 22.11 14.87
N ASN A 193 -21.31 22.39 16.15
CA ASN A 193 -22.40 22.36 17.15
C ASN A 193 -23.50 23.37 16.86
N LYS A 194 -23.15 24.56 16.32
CA LYS A 194 -24.17 25.56 15.89
C LYS A 194 -25.02 25.03 14.74
N LEU A 195 -24.43 24.24 13.85
CA LEU A 195 -25.15 23.64 12.72
C LEU A 195 -25.90 22.37 13.11
N ASN A 196 -25.47 21.67 14.16
CA ASN A 196 -26.02 20.41 14.65
C ASN A 196 -26.40 20.43 16.13
N PRO A 197 -27.33 21.31 16.55
CA PRO A 197 -27.64 21.51 17.99
C PRO A 197 -28.26 20.28 18.67
N GLU A 198 -28.84 19.37 17.92
CA GLU A 198 -29.43 18.12 18.46
C GLU A 198 -28.36 17.08 18.83
N TYR A 199 -27.22 17.11 18.16
CA TYR A 199 -26.14 16.12 18.30
C TYR A 199 -24.78 16.81 18.46
N PRO A 200 -24.60 17.61 19.56
CA PRO A 200 -23.38 18.36 19.76
C PRO A 200 -22.20 17.42 20.03
N ILE A 201 -21.02 17.82 19.60
CA ILE A 201 -19.74 17.20 19.94
C ILE A 201 -19.22 17.84 21.21
N LEU A 202 -19.00 17.05 22.25
CA LEU A 202 -18.28 17.45 23.46
C LEU A 202 -17.03 16.60 23.58
N PHE A 203 -15.90 17.26 23.81
CA PHE A 203 -14.63 16.54 23.93
C PHE A 203 -13.73 17.15 25.00
N THR A 204 -12.86 16.32 25.54
CA THR A 204 -11.75 16.69 26.41
C THR A 204 -10.44 16.40 25.71
N ALA A 205 -9.46 17.26 25.87
CA ALA A 205 -8.10 17.06 25.35
C ALA A 205 -7.05 17.33 26.42
N ALA A 206 -6.00 16.54 26.41
CA ALA A 206 -4.80 16.76 27.20
C ALA A 206 -3.58 16.51 26.31
N TRP A 207 -2.49 17.17 26.59
CA TRP A 207 -1.24 16.94 25.87
C TRP A 207 -0.03 16.90 26.79
N ALA A 208 0.99 16.22 26.33
CA ALA A 208 2.31 16.22 26.92
C ALA A 208 3.34 16.56 25.83
N THR A 209 4.32 17.39 26.20
CA THR A 209 5.37 17.83 25.29
C THR A 209 6.73 17.40 25.84
N SER A 210 7.61 16.88 24.98
CA SER A 210 8.92 16.36 25.38
C SER A 210 9.76 17.39 26.17
N SER A 211 9.77 18.64 25.74
CA SER A 211 10.56 19.70 26.36
C SER A 211 9.97 20.21 27.70
N GLU A 212 8.64 20.36 27.81
CA GLU A 212 8.03 20.86 29.06
C GLU A 212 7.89 19.79 30.14
N ASP A 213 7.60 18.55 29.72
CA ASP A 213 7.41 17.44 30.65
C ASP A 213 8.70 16.67 30.94
N ASP A 214 9.85 17.07 30.36
CA ASP A 214 11.17 16.44 30.46
C ASP A 214 11.13 14.96 30.08
N ILE A 215 10.46 14.66 28.96
CA ILE A 215 10.22 13.30 28.49
C ILE A 215 10.93 13.04 27.17
N TYR A 216 11.77 12.00 27.16
CA TYR A 216 12.59 11.63 26.01
C TYR A 216 12.12 10.37 25.29
N ASN A 217 11.06 9.70 25.79
CA ASN A 217 10.54 8.45 25.26
C ASN A 217 9.06 8.59 24.92
N VAL A 218 8.65 8.10 23.74
CA VAL A 218 7.27 8.20 23.24
C VAL A 218 6.24 7.49 24.15
N ARG A 219 6.61 6.39 24.79
CA ARG A 219 5.69 5.65 25.68
C ARG A 219 5.38 6.43 26.93
N ASP A 220 6.38 7.09 27.50
CA ASP A 220 6.18 7.95 28.68
C ASP A 220 5.42 9.21 28.32
N LEU A 221 5.63 9.74 27.12
CA LEU A 221 4.86 10.87 26.58
C LEU A 221 3.37 10.55 26.48
N VAL A 222 3.03 9.39 25.87
CA VAL A 222 1.65 8.90 25.78
C VAL A 222 1.06 8.68 27.16
N ARG A 223 1.79 8.06 28.08
CA ARG A 223 1.34 7.81 29.46
C ARG A 223 1.05 9.13 30.18
N THR A 224 1.90 10.13 30.03
CA THR A 224 1.73 11.43 30.66
C THR A 224 0.51 12.17 30.09
N ALA A 225 0.33 12.20 28.77
CA ALA A 225 -0.87 12.78 28.15
C ALA A 225 -2.16 12.10 28.63
N GLN A 226 -2.17 10.76 28.67
CA GLN A 226 -3.32 10.01 29.17
C GLN A 226 -3.58 10.21 30.68
N LYS A 227 -2.52 10.35 31.48
CA LYS A 227 -2.64 10.65 32.92
C LYS A 227 -3.21 12.05 33.13
N LYS A 228 -2.76 13.04 32.39
CA LYS A 228 -3.34 14.41 32.45
C LYS A 228 -4.84 14.36 32.10
N MET A 229 -5.24 13.57 31.10
CA MET A 229 -6.65 13.39 30.73
C MET A 229 -7.48 12.71 31.82
N SER A 230 -6.95 11.69 32.50
CA SER A 230 -7.68 11.01 33.58
C SER A 230 -7.93 11.91 34.79
N LEU A 231 -7.01 12.83 35.09
CA LEU A 231 -7.18 13.81 36.18
C LEU A 231 -8.36 14.73 35.92
N ILE A 232 -8.61 15.16 34.66
CA ILE A 232 -9.78 15.95 34.32
C ILE A 232 -11.08 15.21 34.60
N ALA A 233 -11.11 13.94 34.23
CA ALA A 233 -12.29 13.07 34.41
C ALA A 233 -12.61 12.86 35.89
N GLU A 234 -11.61 12.78 36.78
CA GLU A 234 -11.76 12.61 38.22
C GLU A 234 -12.18 13.90 38.91
N GLU A 235 -11.73 15.08 38.45
CA GLU A 235 -12.09 16.38 39.00
C GLU A 235 -13.49 16.87 38.56
N GLY A 236 -14.28 16.02 37.91
CA GLY A 236 -15.70 16.24 37.61
C GLY A 236 -15.95 17.25 36.49
N GLY A 237 -15.05 17.36 35.52
CA GLY A 237 -15.22 18.17 34.33
C GLY A 237 -15.12 19.70 34.58
N SER A 238 -14.75 20.15 35.78
CA SER A 238 -14.55 21.54 36.13
C SER A 238 -13.10 21.98 35.82
N ALA A 239 -12.73 21.95 34.54
CA ALA A 239 -11.35 22.23 34.15
C ALA A 239 -11.16 23.59 33.49
N LEU A 240 -11.76 24.64 34.04
CA LEU A 240 -11.33 26.04 33.83
C LEU A 240 -9.92 26.32 34.41
N ALA A 241 -9.42 25.41 35.25
CA ALA A 241 -8.05 25.47 35.79
C ALA A 241 -6.95 24.98 34.85
N GLY A 242 -7.27 24.46 33.65
CA GLY A 242 -6.33 23.79 32.77
C GLY A 242 -5.43 24.70 31.94
N ILE A 243 -5.83 25.94 31.72
CA ILE A 243 -5.00 26.90 30.95
C ILE A 243 -3.78 27.36 31.77
N GLU A 244 -3.89 27.38 33.10
CA GLU A 244 -2.76 27.76 33.98
C GLU A 244 -1.86 26.58 34.39
N ARG A 245 -2.27 25.33 34.14
CA ARG A 245 -1.52 24.12 34.58
C ARG A 245 -0.88 23.30 33.43
N GLY A 246 -0.63 23.92 32.29
CA GLY A 246 0.15 23.26 31.20
C GLY A 246 -0.49 22.00 30.66
N GLY A 247 -1.18 22.07 29.55
CA GLY A 247 -1.51 20.92 28.73
C GLY A 247 -2.84 20.20 28.99
N VAL A 248 -3.87 20.89 29.49
CA VAL A 248 -5.19 20.30 29.74
C VAL A 248 -6.31 21.20 29.23
N TRP A 249 -7.32 20.66 28.57
CA TRP A 249 -8.46 21.39 28.05
C TRP A 249 -9.77 20.57 28.12
N SER A 250 -10.92 21.19 28.48
CA SER A 250 -12.25 20.55 28.46
C SER A 250 -13.31 21.51 27.90
N ALA A 251 -14.16 21.00 26.99
CA ALA A 251 -15.23 21.74 26.32
C ALA A 251 -16.50 21.92 27.18
N THR A 252 -16.61 21.20 28.30
CA THR A 252 -17.82 21.25 29.13
C THR A 252 -18.07 22.63 29.73
N ASP A 253 -17.05 23.48 29.82
CA ASP A 253 -17.15 24.82 30.44
C ASP A 253 -17.65 25.92 29.50
N ALA A 254 -17.63 25.66 28.17
CA ALA A 254 -18.11 26.63 27.17
C ALA A 254 -19.65 26.76 27.09
N LEU A 255 -20.40 25.82 27.70
CA LEU A 255 -21.86 25.81 27.67
C LEU A 255 -22.52 26.47 28.90
N THR A 256 -21.74 26.94 29.88
CA THR A 256 -22.24 27.57 31.13
C THR A 256 -21.94 29.06 31.23
N SER A 257 -21.33 29.65 30.23
CA SER A 257 -21.11 31.11 30.09
C SER A 257 -21.90 31.66 28.91
#